data_201875de58ad228b05621b55e5df3c22
#
_entry.id   201875de58ad228b05621b55e5df3c22
#
_cell.length_a   1.000
_cell.length_b   1.000
_cell.length_c   1.000
_cell.angle_alpha   90.00
_cell.angle_beta   90.00
_cell.angle_gamma   90.00
#
_symmetry.space_group_name_H-M   'P 1'
#
loop_
_entity.id
_entity.type
_entity.pdbx_description
1 polymer ?
#
loop_
_entity_poly.entity_id
_entity_poly.type
_entity_poly.pdbx_seq_one_letter_code
_entity_poly.pdbx_strand_id
1 'polypeptide(L)'
;MVNQGGVEMRIAIIEDDEITRLELSKLLNTQGYETVLLIDFGNLTDELKQYSIELVLLDINLPYENGYEVCRKIKQVMPVPIIFVTSRDTNADELKSIQVGGIDFITKPYDTLILLEKIKRALQLSNPNNFRELVKKRLYP
;
A
#
# COMPACT_ATOMS: atom_id res chain seq x y z
N MET A 1 -5.77 -6.94 -15.34
CA MET A 1 -6.88 -7.81 -14.92
C MET A 1 -7.80 -7.05 -13.99
N VAL A 2 -9.05 -6.94 -14.34
CA VAL A 2 -10.01 -6.29 -13.46
C VAL A 2 -10.54 -7.29 -12.43
N ASN A 3 -11.05 -6.79 -11.30
CA ASN A 3 -11.66 -7.65 -10.32
C ASN A 3 -13.04 -8.14 -10.84
N GLN A 4 -13.66 -9.02 -10.09
CA GLN A 4 -15.01 -9.47 -10.42
C GLN A 4 -15.96 -8.28 -10.41
N GLY A 5 -16.62 -8.02 -11.50
CA GLY A 5 -17.49 -6.86 -11.68
C GLY A 5 -16.87 -5.75 -12.56
N GLY A 6 -15.67 -5.98 -13.08
CA GLY A 6 -15.02 -5.06 -14.01
C GLY A 6 -14.42 -3.81 -13.37
N VAL A 7 -14.30 -3.78 -12.04
CA VAL A 7 -13.70 -2.65 -11.31
C VAL A 7 -12.24 -2.96 -10.98
N GLU A 8 -11.34 -2.07 -11.42
CA GLU A 8 -9.94 -2.20 -11.11
C GLU A 8 -9.64 -1.72 -9.69
N MET A 9 -8.81 -2.46 -8.97
CA MET A 9 -8.29 -2.00 -7.68
C MET A 9 -7.21 -0.97 -7.92
N ARG A 10 -7.31 0.17 -7.24
CA ARG A 10 -6.36 1.27 -7.36
C ARG A 10 -5.40 1.28 -6.19
N ILE A 11 -4.11 1.32 -6.53
CA ILE A 11 -3.03 1.34 -5.56
C ILE A 11 -2.25 2.64 -5.74
N ALA A 12 -2.17 3.43 -4.68
CA ALA A 12 -1.35 4.64 -4.69
C ALA A 12 0.10 4.26 -4.36
N ILE A 13 1.03 4.84 -5.09
CA ILE A 13 2.46 4.66 -4.87
C ILE A 13 3.06 6.00 -4.46
N ILE A 14 3.61 6.05 -3.26
CA ILE A 14 4.28 7.24 -2.71
C ILE A 14 5.76 6.89 -2.55
N GLU A 15 6.52 7.19 -3.58
CA GLU A 15 7.92 6.85 -3.72
C GLU A 15 8.64 8.00 -4.44
N ASP A 16 9.70 8.51 -3.82
CA ASP A 16 10.46 9.63 -4.38
C ASP A 16 11.33 9.24 -5.58
N ASP A 17 11.92 8.04 -5.54
CA ASP A 17 12.79 7.58 -6.62
C ASP A 17 11.96 7.23 -7.86
N GLU A 18 12.20 7.96 -8.95
CA GLU A 18 11.42 7.80 -10.18
C GLU A 18 11.52 6.40 -10.77
N ILE A 19 12.72 5.83 -10.79
CA ILE A 19 12.92 4.48 -11.35
C ILE A 19 12.14 3.45 -10.54
N THR A 20 12.27 3.48 -9.23
CA THR A 20 11.56 2.57 -8.34
C THR A 20 10.05 2.73 -8.49
N ARG A 21 9.58 3.99 -8.53
CA ARG A 21 8.16 4.30 -8.69
C ARG A 21 7.59 3.71 -9.98
N LEU A 22 8.30 3.90 -11.10
CA LEU A 22 7.85 3.40 -12.40
C LEU A 22 7.94 1.88 -12.48
N GLU A 23 8.94 1.27 -11.90
CA GLU A 23 9.05 -0.19 -11.84
C GLU A 23 7.91 -0.81 -11.05
N LEU A 24 7.57 -0.24 -9.89
CA LEU A 24 6.42 -0.69 -9.10
C LEU A 24 5.12 -0.56 -9.88
N SER A 25 4.92 0.60 -10.51
CA SER A 25 3.72 0.85 -11.31
C SER A 25 3.58 -0.17 -12.43
N LYS A 26 4.65 -0.43 -13.17
CA LYS A 26 4.65 -1.40 -14.26
C LYS A 26 4.32 -2.80 -13.74
N LEU A 27 4.94 -3.22 -12.65
CA LEU A 27 4.69 -4.52 -12.04
C LEU A 27 3.21 -4.66 -11.66
N LEU A 28 2.66 -3.68 -10.97
CA LEU A 28 1.28 -3.72 -10.52
C LEU A 28 0.29 -3.68 -11.67
N ASN A 29 0.58 -2.88 -12.69
CA ASN A 29 -0.28 -2.82 -13.88
C ASN A 29 -0.33 -4.17 -14.60
N THR A 30 0.78 -4.91 -14.66
CA THR A 30 0.78 -6.25 -15.26
C THR A 30 -0.07 -7.25 -14.48
N GLN A 31 -0.31 -6.98 -13.21
CA GLN A 31 -1.16 -7.82 -12.34
C GLN A 31 -2.63 -7.38 -12.34
N GLY A 32 -2.95 -6.37 -13.14
CA GLY A 32 -4.32 -5.90 -13.26
C GLY A 32 -4.72 -4.80 -12.28
N TYR A 33 -3.77 -4.28 -11.52
CA TYR A 33 -4.03 -3.14 -10.65
C TYR A 33 -3.85 -1.83 -11.41
N GLU A 34 -4.70 -0.86 -11.12
CA GLU A 34 -4.50 0.52 -11.56
C GLU A 34 -3.62 1.23 -10.53
N THR A 35 -2.63 2.01 -11.00
CA THR A 35 -1.73 2.71 -10.09
C THR A 35 -1.93 4.22 -10.18
N VAL A 36 -1.84 4.87 -9.02
CA VAL A 36 -1.86 6.33 -8.92
C VAL A 36 -0.52 6.75 -8.34
N LEU A 37 0.28 7.47 -9.14
CA LEU A 37 1.62 7.90 -8.75
C LEU A 37 1.53 9.29 -8.13
N LEU A 38 1.78 9.38 -6.82
CA LEU A 38 1.72 10.64 -6.11
C LEU A 38 3.12 11.25 -6.03
N ILE A 39 3.28 12.38 -6.70
CA ILE A 39 4.57 13.09 -6.79
C ILE A 39 4.55 14.47 -6.17
N ASP A 40 3.38 14.99 -5.81
CA ASP A 40 3.26 16.26 -5.10
C ASP A 40 3.22 15.99 -3.59
N PHE A 41 4.41 15.92 -2.99
CA PHE A 41 4.55 15.56 -1.59
C PHE A 41 4.02 16.64 -0.63
N GLY A 42 3.72 17.84 -1.12
CA GLY A 42 3.11 18.88 -0.30
C GLY A 42 1.58 18.77 -0.20
N ASN A 43 0.96 17.87 -0.97
CA ASN A 43 -0.49 17.80 -1.09
C ASN A 43 -1.01 16.37 -1.16
N LEU A 44 -0.32 15.43 -0.51
CA LEU A 44 -0.61 13.99 -0.65
C LEU A 44 -2.03 13.61 -0.23
N THR A 45 -2.48 14.10 0.92
CA THR A 45 -3.81 13.71 1.42
C THR A 45 -4.94 14.23 0.55
N ASP A 46 -4.80 15.45 0.01
CA ASP A 46 -5.81 16.02 -0.89
C ASP A 46 -5.84 15.24 -2.21
N GLU A 47 -4.67 14.87 -2.75
CA GLU A 47 -4.61 14.07 -3.96
C GLU A 47 -5.23 12.69 -3.75
N LEU A 48 -4.93 12.02 -2.62
CA LEU A 48 -5.49 10.71 -2.31
C LEU A 48 -7.01 10.74 -2.25
N LYS A 49 -7.60 11.82 -1.73
CA LYS A 49 -9.05 11.96 -1.64
C LYS A 49 -9.75 12.07 -2.99
N GLN A 50 -9.02 12.48 -4.03
CA GLN A 50 -9.59 12.60 -5.38
C GLN A 50 -9.79 11.25 -6.06
N TYR A 51 -9.14 10.21 -5.55
CA TYR A 51 -9.18 8.88 -6.14
C TYR A 51 -9.79 7.89 -5.15
N SER A 52 -10.42 6.85 -5.69
CA SER A 52 -10.86 5.71 -4.88
C SER A 52 -9.69 4.76 -4.70
N ILE A 53 -8.87 5.01 -3.68
CA ILE A 53 -7.65 4.23 -3.40
C ILE A 53 -7.98 3.09 -2.44
N GLU A 54 -7.59 1.87 -2.81
CA GLU A 54 -7.80 0.68 -1.99
C GLU A 54 -6.56 0.28 -1.20
N LEU A 55 -5.39 0.76 -1.57
CA LEU A 55 -4.12 0.45 -0.90
C LEU A 55 -3.10 1.54 -1.19
N VAL A 56 -2.26 1.82 -0.20
CA VAL A 56 -1.12 2.74 -0.37
C VAL A 56 0.17 1.97 -0.15
N LEU A 57 1.10 2.07 -1.11
CA LEU A 57 2.49 1.67 -0.95
C LEU A 57 3.31 2.93 -0.65
N LEU A 58 4.04 2.92 0.45
CA LEU A 58 4.63 4.13 0.99
C LEU A 58 6.08 3.88 1.41
N ASP A 59 7.00 4.71 0.90
CA ASP A 59 8.38 4.71 1.38
C ASP A 59 8.50 5.58 2.62
N ILE A 60 9.42 5.22 3.50
CA ILE A 60 9.74 6.02 4.69
C ILE A 60 10.60 7.23 4.30
N ASN A 61 11.53 7.05 3.38
CA ASN A 61 12.49 8.09 2.99
C ASN A 61 11.91 8.98 1.89
N LEU A 62 11.17 10.01 2.30
CA LEU A 62 10.59 11.00 1.40
C LEU A 62 11.28 12.35 1.58
N PRO A 63 11.29 13.24 0.55
CA PRO A 63 12.13 14.45 0.56
C PRO A 63 11.73 15.51 1.59
N TYR A 64 10.45 15.71 1.87
CA TYR A 64 10.01 16.81 2.73
C TYR A 64 9.48 16.34 4.08
N GLU A 65 9.17 15.07 4.20
CA GLU A 65 8.53 14.51 5.38
C GLU A 65 8.81 13.00 5.40
N ASN A 66 9.05 12.42 6.56
CA ASN A 66 9.24 10.98 6.57
C ASN A 66 7.92 10.24 6.39
N GLY A 67 8.01 9.02 5.90
CA GLY A 67 6.82 8.21 5.58
C GLY A 67 5.97 7.87 6.80
N TYR A 68 6.54 7.85 8.00
CA TYR A 68 5.77 7.61 9.22
C TYR A 68 4.74 8.72 9.45
N GLU A 69 5.15 9.97 9.27
CA GLU A 69 4.25 11.11 9.41
C GLU A 69 3.19 11.13 8.31
N VAL A 70 3.60 10.78 7.08
CA VAL A 70 2.66 10.66 5.96
C VAL A 70 1.61 9.59 6.28
N CYS A 71 2.03 8.43 6.81
CA CYS A 71 1.12 7.37 7.22
C CYS A 71 0.11 7.85 8.27
N ARG A 72 0.57 8.55 9.30
CA ARG A 72 -0.31 9.10 10.33
C ARG A 72 -1.36 10.04 9.73
N LYS A 73 -0.93 10.94 8.85
CA LYS A 73 -1.85 11.88 8.19
C LYS A 73 -2.88 11.18 7.34
N ILE A 74 -2.46 10.20 6.55
CA ILE A 74 -3.39 9.42 5.73
C ILE A 74 -4.42 8.71 6.60
N LYS A 75 -3.96 8.04 7.66
CA LYS A 75 -4.86 7.28 8.53
C LYS A 75 -5.84 8.17 9.31
N GLN A 76 -5.55 9.47 9.46
CA GLN A 76 -6.48 10.41 10.07
C GLN A 76 -7.66 10.76 9.15
N VAL A 77 -7.49 10.65 7.84
CA VAL A 77 -8.48 11.11 6.87
C VAL A 77 -9.14 9.99 6.08
N MET A 78 -8.55 8.80 6.05
CA MET A 78 -9.14 7.69 5.32
C MET A 78 -8.67 6.34 5.89
N PRO A 79 -9.55 5.31 5.88
CA PRO A 79 -9.23 4.00 6.44
C PRO A 79 -8.56 3.08 5.40
N VAL A 80 -7.63 3.59 4.62
CA VAL A 80 -6.95 2.81 3.59
C VAL A 80 -5.80 2.03 4.21
N PRO A 81 -5.57 0.75 3.82
CA PRO A 81 -4.41 0.00 4.27
C PRO A 81 -3.13 0.56 3.65
N ILE A 82 -2.06 0.55 4.44
CA ILE A 82 -0.75 1.09 4.03
C ILE A 82 0.31 0.01 4.22
N ILE A 83 1.04 -0.30 3.16
CA ILE A 83 2.23 -1.17 3.21
C ILE A 83 3.45 -0.28 3.02
N PHE A 84 4.39 -0.36 3.95
CA PHE A 84 5.68 0.31 3.80
C PHE A 84 6.59 -0.49 2.87
N VAL A 85 7.13 0.15 1.84
CA VAL A 85 8.08 -0.44 0.91
C VAL A 85 9.32 0.45 0.93
N THR A 86 10.37 0.03 1.64
CA THR A 86 11.48 0.93 1.97
C THR A 86 12.81 0.19 2.03
N SER A 87 13.91 0.94 1.90
CA SER A 87 15.26 0.41 2.10
C SER A 87 15.65 0.31 3.58
N ARG A 88 14.84 0.86 4.48
CA ARG A 88 15.07 0.69 5.92
C ARG A 88 14.72 -0.72 6.35
N ASP A 89 15.57 -1.34 7.15
CA ASP A 89 15.46 -2.77 7.46
C ASP A 89 15.65 -3.11 8.94
N THR A 90 15.65 -2.13 9.83
CA THR A 90 15.81 -2.39 11.26
C THR A 90 14.50 -2.84 11.89
N ASN A 91 14.61 -3.62 12.99
CA ASN A 91 13.44 -4.00 13.77
C ASN A 91 12.71 -2.79 14.35
N ALA A 92 13.47 -1.73 14.68
CA ALA A 92 12.88 -0.47 15.16
C ALA A 92 12.01 0.19 14.08
N ASP A 93 12.46 0.19 12.83
CA ASP A 93 11.68 0.72 11.72
C ASP A 93 10.41 -0.09 11.48
N GLU A 94 10.52 -1.42 11.51
CA GLU A 94 9.36 -2.29 11.33
C GLU A 94 8.34 -2.08 12.46
N LEU A 95 8.80 -2.02 13.71
CA LEU A 95 7.92 -1.76 14.84
C LEU A 95 7.23 -0.40 14.71
N LYS A 96 7.96 0.64 14.34
CA LYS A 96 7.38 1.97 14.17
C LYS A 96 6.36 2.01 13.05
N SER A 97 6.58 1.27 11.96
CA SER A 97 5.62 1.20 10.85
C SER A 97 4.28 0.64 11.31
N ILE A 98 4.30 -0.35 12.19
CA ILE A 98 3.09 -0.93 12.78
C ILE A 98 2.42 0.09 13.71
N GLN A 99 3.20 0.74 14.57
CA GLN A 99 2.70 1.70 15.56
C GLN A 99 2.00 2.91 14.91
N VAL A 100 2.46 3.34 13.72
CA VAL A 100 1.84 4.47 13.01
C VAL A 100 0.64 4.05 12.15
N GLY A 101 0.33 2.76 12.09
CA GLY A 101 -0.85 2.25 11.41
C GLY A 101 -0.60 1.54 10.10
N GLY A 102 0.66 1.20 9.77
CA GLY A 102 0.95 0.36 8.62
C GLY A 102 0.45 -1.06 8.83
N ILE A 103 -0.07 -1.67 7.78
CA ILE A 103 -0.58 -3.05 7.86
C ILE A 103 0.52 -4.07 7.58
N ASP A 104 1.55 -3.69 6.85
CA ASP A 104 2.67 -4.55 6.53
C ASP A 104 3.91 -3.71 6.20
N PHE A 105 5.03 -4.38 6.08
CA PHE A 105 6.34 -3.77 5.87
C PHE A 105 7.17 -4.68 4.98
N ILE A 106 7.78 -4.14 3.94
CA ILE A 106 8.68 -4.91 3.08
C ILE A 106 9.93 -4.10 2.77
N THR A 107 11.08 -4.76 2.86
CA THR A 107 12.40 -4.13 2.66
C THR A 107 12.86 -4.26 1.22
N LYS A 108 13.38 -3.17 0.64
CA LYS A 108 14.03 -3.20 -0.67
C LYS A 108 15.49 -3.69 -0.52
N PRO A 109 16.01 -4.51 -1.45
CA PRO A 109 15.29 -5.11 -2.57
C PRO A 109 14.34 -6.19 -2.08
N TYR A 110 13.16 -6.28 -2.68
CA TYR A 110 12.14 -7.24 -2.26
C TYR A 110 11.99 -8.35 -3.31
N ASP A 111 11.48 -9.48 -2.84
CA ASP A 111 11.00 -10.54 -3.73
C ASP A 111 9.65 -10.11 -4.31
N THR A 112 9.55 -10.14 -5.63
CA THR A 112 8.35 -9.68 -6.34
C THR A 112 7.11 -10.48 -5.95
N LEU A 113 7.24 -11.80 -5.82
CA LEU A 113 6.11 -12.66 -5.46
C LEU A 113 5.64 -12.39 -4.02
N ILE A 114 6.58 -12.15 -3.11
CA ILE A 114 6.23 -11.81 -1.72
C ILE A 114 5.50 -10.47 -1.67
N LEU A 115 5.98 -9.47 -2.39
CA LEU A 115 5.30 -8.18 -2.46
C LEU A 115 3.87 -8.33 -2.97
N LEU A 116 3.69 -9.06 -4.07
CA LEU A 116 2.37 -9.26 -4.67
C LEU A 116 1.42 -10.01 -3.73
N GLU A 117 1.93 -11.00 -2.99
CA GLU A 117 1.11 -11.71 -1.99
C GLU A 117 0.71 -10.80 -0.82
N LYS A 118 1.62 -9.96 -0.34
CA LYS A 118 1.30 -8.98 0.70
C LYS A 118 0.24 -7.98 0.25
N ILE A 119 0.33 -7.52 -0.99
CA ILE A 119 -0.66 -6.62 -1.57
C ILE A 119 -2.03 -7.31 -1.64
N LYS A 120 -2.06 -8.51 -2.18
CA LYS A 120 -3.29 -9.29 -2.29
C LYS A 120 -3.94 -9.52 -0.93
N ARG A 121 -3.14 -9.89 0.07
CA ARG A 121 -3.62 -10.08 1.44
C ARG A 121 -4.19 -8.80 2.03
N ALA A 122 -3.48 -7.68 1.86
CA ALA A 122 -3.94 -6.39 2.37
C ALA A 122 -5.28 -5.97 1.77
N LEU A 123 -5.44 -6.16 0.46
CA LEU A 123 -6.69 -5.87 -0.22
C LEU A 123 -7.85 -6.77 0.25
N GLN A 124 -7.58 -8.05 0.50
CA GLN A 124 -8.58 -8.97 1.00
C GLN A 124 -9.02 -8.64 2.44
N LEU A 125 -8.07 -8.33 3.32
CA LEU A 125 -8.34 -8.04 4.72
C LEU A 125 -9.07 -6.72 4.93
N SER A 126 -8.86 -5.74 4.05
CA SER A 126 -9.51 -4.44 4.13
C SER A 126 -10.95 -4.46 3.65
N ASN A 127 -11.37 -5.52 2.95
CA ASN A 127 -12.75 -5.69 2.49
C ASN A 127 -13.52 -6.53 3.51
N PRO A 128 -14.54 -5.98 4.20
CA PRO A 128 -15.29 -6.72 5.22
C PRO A 128 -15.88 -8.04 4.72
N ASN A 129 -16.35 -8.09 3.47
CA ASN A 129 -16.92 -9.30 2.89
C ASN A 129 -15.85 -10.38 2.72
N ASN A 130 -14.68 -10.01 2.21
CA ASN A 130 -13.59 -10.94 2.04
C ASN A 130 -13.06 -11.45 3.38
N PHE A 131 -13.01 -10.58 4.38
CA PHE A 131 -12.61 -10.97 5.73
C PHE A 131 -13.54 -12.02 6.31
N ARG A 132 -14.85 -11.84 6.16
CA ARG A 132 -15.86 -12.83 6.61
C ARG A 132 -15.66 -14.18 5.93
N GLU A 133 -15.40 -14.19 4.63
CA GLU A 133 -15.15 -15.42 3.89
C GLU A 133 -13.89 -16.13 4.37
N LEU A 134 -12.82 -15.39 4.66
CA LEU A 134 -11.58 -15.95 5.19
C LEU A 134 -11.81 -16.60 6.56
N VAL A 135 -12.57 -15.95 7.42
CA VAL A 135 -12.92 -16.48 8.75
C VAL A 135 -13.74 -17.77 8.61
N LYS A 136 -14.73 -17.79 7.72
CA LYS A 136 -15.54 -18.97 7.48
C LYS A 136 -14.69 -20.15 7.01
N LYS A 137 -13.76 -19.92 6.10
CA LYS A 137 -12.87 -20.99 5.59
C LYS A 137 -12.00 -21.58 6.68
N ARG A 138 -11.60 -20.81 7.69
CA ARG A 138 -10.79 -21.31 8.79
C ARG A 138 -11.59 -22.05 9.83
N LEU A 139 -12.79 -21.58 10.12
CA LEU A 139 -13.65 -22.14 11.17
C LEU A 139 -14.50 -23.31 10.65
N TYR A 140 -14.85 -23.30 9.37
CA TYR A 140 -15.75 -24.27 8.75
C TYR A 140 -15.16 -24.76 7.43
N PRO A 141 -14.08 -25.56 7.46
CA PRO A 141 -13.40 -26.04 6.26
C PRO A 141 -14.24 -27.01 5.41
#